data_517acad682e9221cffef1e41b55ef283
#
_entry.id   517acad682e9221cffef1e41b55ef283
#
_cell.length_a   1.000
_cell.length_b   1.000
_cell.length_c   1.000
_cell.angle_alpha   90.00
_cell.angle_beta   90.00
_cell.angle_gamma   90.00
#
_symmetry.space_group_name_H-M   'P 1'
#
loop_
_entity.id
_entity.type
_entity.pdbx_description
1 polymer ?
#
loop_
_entity_poly.entity_id
_entity_poly.type
_entity_poly.pdbx_seq_one_letter_code
_entity_poly.pdbx_strand_id
1 'polypeptide(L)' 'MFNIHNDRELVLLKFLYEECELYSFLSDDNIIGKINGIVSSLYMLDIIEEPIIINNYFEANKLKKSIEEYLIKR' A
#
# COMPACT_ATOMS: atom_id res chain seq x y z
N MET A 1 -1.69 4.99 11.68
CA MET A 1 -2.12 4.98 10.27
C MET A 1 -2.62 3.61 9.82
N PHE A 2 -1.85 2.56 10.03
CA PHE A 2 -2.27 1.20 9.67
C PHE A 2 -2.72 0.45 10.92
N ASN A 3 -3.89 -0.16 10.86
CA ASN A 3 -4.47 -0.90 11.98
C ASN A 3 -4.44 -2.40 11.64
N ILE A 4 -3.28 -3.01 11.81
CA ILE A 4 -3.08 -4.43 11.50
C ILE A 4 -3.58 -5.27 12.69
N HIS A 5 -4.49 -6.22 12.41
CA HIS A 5 -5.12 -7.04 13.43
C HIS A 5 -4.56 -8.46 13.50
N ASN A 6 -3.94 -8.93 12.41
CA ASN A 6 -3.43 -10.30 12.36
C ASN A 6 -2.33 -10.41 11.29
N ASP A 7 -1.70 -11.60 11.22
CA ASP A 7 -0.59 -11.84 10.30
C ASP A 7 -1.00 -11.80 8.83
N ARG A 8 -2.24 -12.16 8.51
CA ARG A 8 -2.72 -12.11 7.13
C ARG A 8 -2.78 -10.68 6.63
N GLU A 9 -3.21 -9.77 7.49
CA GLU A 9 -3.27 -8.35 7.14
C GLU A 9 -1.87 -7.78 6.97
N LEU A 10 -0.93 -8.26 7.79
CA LEU A 10 0.46 -7.85 7.65
C LEU A 10 1.03 -8.29 6.30
N VAL A 11 0.73 -9.51 5.87
CA VAL A 11 1.15 -10.02 4.56
C VAL A 11 0.56 -9.15 3.44
N LEU A 12 -0.70 -8.75 3.56
CA LEU A 12 -1.34 -7.89 2.58
C LEU A 12 -0.65 -6.52 2.50
N LEU A 13 -0.27 -5.97 3.65
CA LEU A 13 0.46 -4.70 3.69
C LEU A 13 1.83 -4.82 3.02
N LYS A 14 2.54 -5.93 3.26
CA LYS A 14 3.82 -6.20 2.62
C LYS A 14 3.67 -6.36 1.12
N PHE A 15 2.60 -6.99 0.68
CA PHE A 15 2.29 -7.14 -0.74
C PHE A 15 2.08 -5.77 -1.39
N LEU A 16 1.37 -4.88 -0.70
CA LEU A 16 1.18 -3.51 -1.20
C LEU A 16 2.53 -2.80 -1.33
N TYR A 17 3.40 -2.96 -0.35
CA TYR A 17 4.74 -2.39 -0.40
C TYR A 17 5.50 -2.86 -1.64
N GLU A 18 5.45 -4.17 -1.93
CA GLU A 18 6.13 -4.74 -3.08
C GLU A 18 5.57 -4.20 -4.40
N GLU A 19 4.26 -4.00 -4.49
CA GLU A 19 3.66 -3.43 -5.70
C GLU A 19 4.08 -1.97 -5.90
N CYS A 20 4.18 -1.20 -4.83
CA CYS A 20 4.68 0.17 -4.92
C CYS A 20 6.14 0.19 -5.38
N GLU A 21 6.94 -0.74 -4.87
CA GLU A 21 8.34 -0.86 -5.29
C GLU A 21 8.46 -1.25 -6.75
N LEU A 22 7.65 -2.22 -7.18
CA LEU A 22 7.64 -2.64 -8.58
C LEU A 22 7.24 -1.49 -9.51
N TYR A 23 6.27 -0.69 -9.11
CA TYR A 23 5.87 0.48 -9.89
C TYR A 23 7.03 1.47 -10.06
N SER A 24 7.87 1.62 -9.04
CA SER A 24 9.01 2.54 -9.13
C SER A 24 10.03 2.12 -10.18
N PHE A 25 10.08 0.83 -10.51
CA PHE A 25 10.97 0.33 -11.56
C PHE A 25 10.33 0.34 -12.94
N LEU A 26 9.07 -0.08 -13.04
CA LEU A 26 8.44 -0.34 -14.32
C LEU A 26 7.58 0.80 -14.85
N SER A 27 7.06 1.64 -13.95
CA SER A 27 6.16 2.76 -14.28
C SER A 27 4.97 2.32 -15.14
N ASP A 28 4.47 1.11 -14.90
CA ASP A 28 3.37 0.52 -15.64
C ASP A 28 2.05 0.89 -14.98
N ASP A 29 1.15 1.53 -15.73
CA ASP A 29 -0.15 1.97 -15.21
C ASP A 29 -1.01 0.82 -14.72
N ASN A 30 -0.81 -0.41 -15.20
CA ASN A 30 -1.50 -1.57 -14.69
C ASN A 30 -1.17 -1.83 -13.21
N ILE A 31 0.04 -1.49 -12.81
CA ILE A 31 0.48 -1.63 -11.42
C ILE A 31 -0.25 -0.62 -10.54
N ILE A 32 -0.49 0.59 -11.04
CA ILE A 32 -1.29 1.59 -10.33
C ILE A 32 -2.68 1.03 -10.01
N GLY A 33 -3.29 0.34 -10.98
CA GLY A 33 -4.59 -0.30 -10.77
C GLY A 33 -4.54 -1.34 -9.66
N LYS A 34 -3.49 -2.16 -9.62
CA LYS A 34 -3.31 -3.15 -8.56
C LYS A 34 -3.12 -2.49 -7.20
N ILE A 35 -2.32 -1.45 -7.14
CA ILE A 35 -2.09 -0.69 -5.91
C ILE A 35 -3.42 -0.16 -5.37
N ASN A 36 -4.21 0.48 -6.22
CA ASN A 36 -5.50 1.02 -5.80
C ASN A 36 -6.49 -0.07 -5.38
N GLY A 37 -6.43 -1.23 -6.04
CA GLY A 37 -7.26 -2.37 -5.65
C GLY A 37 -6.92 -2.87 -4.25
N ILE A 38 -5.64 -2.98 -3.95
CA ILE A 38 -5.18 -3.41 -2.62
C ILE A 38 -5.53 -2.36 -1.57
N VAL A 39 -5.32 -1.08 -1.86
CA VAL A 39 -5.65 0.02 -0.95
C VAL A 39 -7.15 0.02 -0.63
N SER A 40 -8.01 -0.20 -1.64
CA SER A 40 -9.45 -0.31 -1.41
C SER A 40 -9.78 -1.46 -0.47
N SER A 41 -9.11 -2.61 -0.63
CA SER A 41 -9.29 -3.75 0.25
C SER A 41 -8.86 -3.42 1.69
N LEU A 42 -7.74 -2.72 1.85
CA LEU A 42 -7.27 -2.30 3.17
C LEU A 42 -8.29 -1.38 3.85
N TYR A 43 -8.89 -0.49 3.08
CA TYR A 43 -9.91 0.40 3.60
C TYR A 43 -11.16 -0.39 4.04
N MET A 44 -11.61 -1.34 3.23
CA MET A 44 -12.76 -2.15 3.56
C MET A 44 -12.54 -3.06 4.77
N LEU A 45 -11.30 -3.43 5.05
CA LEU A 45 -10.94 -4.24 6.21
C LEU A 45 -10.62 -3.39 7.45
N ASP A 46 -10.83 -2.09 7.38
CA ASP A 46 -10.52 -1.14 8.46
C ASP A 46 -9.05 -1.10 8.84
N ILE A 47 -8.17 -1.48 7.93
CA ILE A 47 -6.73 -1.40 8.14
C ILE A 47 -6.26 0.04 7.98
N ILE A 48 -6.86 0.78 7.05
CA ILE A 48 -6.66 2.22 6.92
C ILE A 48 -7.99 2.93 7.16
N GLU A 49 -7.92 4.13 7.73
CA GLU A 49 -9.11 4.87 8.16
C GLU A 49 -9.74 5.68 7.03
N GLU A 50 -8.93 6.12 6.08
CA GLU A 50 -9.40 6.97 4.98
C GLU A 50 -9.10 6.32 3.64
N PRO A 51 -10.01 6.47 2.67
CA PRO A 51 -9.72 5.95 1.32
C PRO A 51 -8.58 6.75 0.71
N ILE A 52 -7.65 6.03 0.09
CA ILE A 52 -6.49 6.60 -0.58
C ILE A 52 -6.58 6.24 -2.05
N ILE A 53 -6.29 7.20 -2.93
CA ILE A 53 -6.22 6.96 -4.37
C ILE A 53 -4.83 7.35 -4.84
N ILE A 54 -4.15 6.41 -5.49
CA ILE A 54 -2.80 6.62 -6.02
C ILE A 54 -2.90 6.87 -7.52
N ASN A 55 -2.41 8.01 -7.98
CA ASN A 55 -2.50 8.41 -9.38
C ASN A 55 -1.15 8.52 -10.08
N ASN A 56 -0.06 8.59 -9.34
CA ASN A 56 1.25 8.82 -9.93
C ASN A 56 2.36 8.26 -9.06
N TYR A 57 3.58 8.33 -9.60
CA TYR A 57 4.77 7.83 -8.92
C TYR A 57 5.01 8.49 -7.56
N PHE A 58 4.80 9.79 -7.47
CA PHE A 58 5.04 10.52 -6.24
C PHE A 58 4.15 10.00 -5.10
N GLU A 59 2.87 9.80 -5.40
CA GLU A 59 1.92 9.29 -4.42
C GLU A 59 2.22 7.85 -4.03
N ALA A 60 2.59 7.01 -5.00
CA ALA A 60 2.97 5.63 -4.72
C ALA A 60 4.22 5.56 -3.83
N ASN A 61 5.20 6.42 -4.10
CA ASN A 61 6.42 6.46 -3.30
C ASN A 61 6.14 6.95 -1.87
N LYS A 62 5.24 7.90 -1.73
CA LYS A 62 4.83 8.40 -0.42
C LYS A 62 4.14 7.30 0.39
N LEU A 63 3.27 6.54 -0.24
CA LEU A 63 2.61 5.40 0.38
C LEU A 63 3.64 4.34 0.79
N LYS A 64 4.58 4.04 -0.10
CA LYS A 64 5.66 3.09 0.16
C LYS A 64 6.44 3.47 1.42
N LYS A 65 6.80 4.74 1.55
CA LYS A 65 7.53 5.22 2.73
C LYS A 65 6.71 5.10 4.01
N SER A 66 5.41 5.37 3.94
CA SER A 66 4.53 5.22 5.10
C SER A 66 4.47 3.76 5.58
N ILE A 67 4.39 2.82 4.64
CA ILE A 67 4.40 1.39 4.97
C ILE A 67 5.73 1.00 5.59
N GLU A 68 6.82 1.45 4.99
CA GLU A 68 8.17 1.15 5.47
C GLU A 68 8.38 1.62 6.90
N GLU A 69 7.96 2.85 7.21
CA GLU A 69 8.04 3.38 8.56
C GLU A 69 7.23 2.56 9.56
N TYR A 70 6.03 2.15 9.14
CA TYR A 70 5.19 1.33 10.01
C TYR A 70 5.85 -0.01 10.30
N LEU A 71 6.40 -0.68 9.28
CA LEU A 71 7.04 -1.98 9.45
C LEU A 71 8.31 -1.90 10.30
N ILE A 72 9.07 -0.82 10.20
CA ILE A 72 10.28 -0.63 11.00
C ILE A 72 9.92 -0.40 12.47
N LYS A 73 8.86 0.33 12.73
CA LYS A 73 8.45 0.67 14.11
C LYS A 73 7.71 -0.45 14.82
N ARG A 74 7.37 -1.50 14.11
CA ARG A 74 6.76 -2.67 14.76
C ARG A 74 7.78 -3.41 15.57
#